data_da1daf2b8c486d402bac462af32f62a2
#
_entry.id   da1daf2b8c486d402bac462af32f62a2
#
_cell.length_a   1.000
_cell.length_b   1.000
_cell.length_c   1.000
_cell.angle_alpha   90.00
_cell.angle_beta   90.00
_cell.angle_gamma   90.00
#
_symmetry.space_group_name_H-M   'P 1'
#
loop_
_entity.id
_entity.type
_entity.pdbx_description
1 polymer ?
#
loop_
_entity_poly.entity_id
_entity_poly.type
_entity_poly.pdbx_seq_one_letter_code
_entity_poly.pdbx_strand_id
1 'polypeptide(L)' 'MMTPHAFAVLGNGQIGYVRPIRSENVARFFPDLTLAPGVELFSLHAADGTPLVIAANRLAAIASAREYMLDPVSVH' A
#
# COMPACT_ATOMS: atom_id res chain seq x y z
N MET A 1 -20.92 2.41 -21.38
CA MET A 1 -20.55 2.49 -20.13
C MET A 1 -19.51 1.49 -19.89
N MET A 2 -18.68 1.94 -19.18
CA MET A 2 -17.96 0.95 -18.65
C MET A 2 -18.91 -0.04 -18.20
N THR A 3 -18.79 -1.14 -18.73
CA THR A 3 -19.67 -2.16 -18.27
C THR A 3 -19.47 -2.31 -16.81
N PRO A 4 -20.43 -2.77 -16.12
CA PRO A 4 -20.23 -3.09 -14.73
C PRO A 4 -19.07 -4.02 -14.56
N HIS A 5 -18.83 -4.85 -15.52
CA HIS A 5 -17.70 -5.74 -15.44
C HIS A 5 -16.38 -5.00 -15.57
N ALA A 6 -16.24 -4.20 -16.60
CA ALA A 6 -15.03 -3.44 -16.75
C ALA A 6 -14.85 -2.54 -15.56
N PHE A 7 -15.92 -1.97 -15.12
CA PHE A 7 -15.88 -1.13 -13.98
C PHE A 7 -15.57 -1.91 -12.73
N ALA A 8 -16.19 -3.05 -12.62
CA ALA A 8 -15.96 -3.91 -11.49
C ALA A 8 -14.54 -4.42 -11.49
N VAL A 9 -14.00 -4.65 -12.66
CA VAL A 9 -12.61 -5.01 -12.74
C VAL A 9 -11.77 -3.87 -12.26
N LEU A 10 -12.16 -2.66 -12.62
CA LEU A 10 -11.51 -1.52 -12.06
C LEU A 10 -11.75 -1.47 -10.59
N GLY A 11 -12.95 -1.77 -10.20
CA GLY A 11 -13.27 -1.82 -8.82
C GLY A 11 -12.59 -2.98 -8.17
N ASN A 12 -12.45 -4.05 -8.89
CA ASN A 12 -11.69 -5.14 -8.38
C ASN A 12 -10.25 -4.82 -8.50
N GLY A 13 -9.92 -4.09 -9.53
CA GLY A 13 -8.66 -3.48 -9.56
C GLY A 13 -8.69 -2.42 -8.50
N GLN A 14 -8.71 -2.81 -7.30
CA GLN A 14 -8.87 -1.90 -6.20
C GLN A 14 -7.67 -1.02 -6.07
N ILE A 15 -7.87 0.09 -5.40
CA ILE A 15 -6.80 1.04 -5.19
C ILE A 15 -5.95 0.57 -4.04
N GLY A 16 -4.64 0.67 -4.21
CA GLY A 16 -3.69 0.50 -3.12
C GLY A 16 -3.02 1.82 -2.85
N TYR A 17 -3.09 2.29 -1.61
CA TYR A 17 -2.48 3.56 -1.25
C TYR A 17 -1.04 3.34 -0.81
N VAL A 18 -0.11 4.06 -1.46
CA VAL A 18 1.30 4.05 -1.11
C VAL A 18 1.59 5.33 -0.35
N ARG A 19 2.06 5.21 0.89
CA ARG A 19 2.30 6.34 1.77
C ARG A 19 3.66 6.26 2.40
N PRO A 20 4.33 7.40 2.60
CA PRO A 20 5.53 7.38 3.41
C PRO A 20 5.18 7.09 4.87
N ILE A 21 6.02 6.34 5.53
CA ILE A 21 5.84 6.01 6.93
C ILE A 21 7.21 5.93 7.59
N ARG A 22 7.31 6.43 8.79
CA ARG A 22 8.57 6.30 9.52
C ARG A 22 8.60 4.97 10.24
N SER A 23 9.80 4.41 10.33
CA SER A 23 9.98 3.08 10.88
C SER A 23 9.43 2.96 12.31
N GLU A 24 9.51 4.04 13.09
CA GLU A 24 9.00 4.00 14.45
C GLU A 24 7.47 3.89 14.50
N ASN A 25 6.80 4.16 13.38
CA ASN A 25 5.34 4.08 13.32
C ASN A 25 4.86 2.78 12.69
N VAL A 26 5.78 1.95 12.20
CA VAL A 26 5.40 0.72 11.51
C VAL A 26 4.66 -0.22 12.45
N ALA A 27 5.03 -0.24 13.72
CA ALA A 27 4.41 -1.14 14.68
C ALA A 27 2.92 -0.90 14.86
N ARG A 28 2.43 0.27 14.49
CA ARG A 28 1.00 0.54 14.55
C ARG A 28 0.21 -0.35 13.61
N PHE A 29 0.84 -0.74 12.50
CA PHE A 29 0.18 -1.54 11.48
C PHE A 29 0.71 -2.97 11.46
N PHE A 30 1.96 -3.15 11.87
CA PHE A 30 2.62 -4.45 11.84
C PHE A 30 3.32 -4.63 13.19
N PRO A 31 2.55 -4.98 14.22
CA PRO A 31 3.11 -5.01 15.58
C PRO A 31 4.22 -6.04 15.77
N ASP A 32 4.29 -7.01 14.88
CA ASP A 32 5.35 -8.02 14.97
C ASP A 32 6.68 -7.54 14.42
N LEU A 33 6.70 -6.39 13.76
CA LEU A 33 7.93 -5.86 13.21
C LEU A 33 8.58 -4.90 14.20
N THR A 34 9.88 -5.10 14.38
CA THR A 34 10.68 -4.21 15.20
C THR A 34 11.76 -3.62 14.32
N LEU A 35 11.72 -2.32 14.12
CA LEU A 35 12.64 -1.63 13.25
C LEU A 35 13.34 -0.50 14.01
N ALA A 36 14.57 -0.24 13.60
CA ALA A 36 15.29 0.90 14.15
C ALA A 36 14.54 2.19 13.79
N PRO A 37 14.42 3.14 14.71
CA PRO A 37 13.72 4.39 14.41
C PRO A 37 14.49 5.27 13.45
N GLY A 38 13.79 6.23 12.88
CA GLY A 38 14.44 7.25 12.05
C GLY A 38 14.61 6.88 10.60
N VAL A 39 14.07 5.75 10.16
CA VAL A 39 14.16 5.34 8.78
C VAL A 39 12.84 5.65 8.08
N GLU A 40 12.92 6.23 6.89
CA GLU A 40 11.71 6.46 6.10
C GLU A 40 11.45 5.26 5.22
N LEU A 41 10.24 4.76 5.30
CA LEU A 41 9.79 3.61 4.52
C LEU A 41 8.50 3.99 3.82
N PHE A 42 7.95 3.04 3.09
CA PHE A 42 6.66 3.24 2.44
C PHE A 42 5.75 2.07 2.79
N SER A 43 4.51 2.39 3.07
CA SER A 43 3.51 1.38 3.38
C SER A 43 2.51 1.30 2.25
N LEU A 44 2.00 0.12 2.02
CA LEU A 44 0.92 -0.11 1.07
C LEU A 44 -0.32 -0.50 1.85
N HIS A 45 -1.41 0.20 1.61
CA HIS A 45 -2.68 -0.06 2.27
C HIS A 45 -3.76 -0.30 1.23
N ALA A 46 -4.69 -1.18 1.55
CA ALA A 46 -5.86 -1.38 0.72
C ALA A 46 -6.78 -0.15 0.82
N ALA A 47 -7.78 -0.10 -0.04
CA ALA A 47 -8.69 1.04 -0.08
C ALA A 47 -9.42 1.25 1.24
N ASP A 48 -9.63 0.19 1.99
CA ASP A 48 -10.32 0.29 3.29
C ASP A 48 -9.36 0.61 4.42
N GLY A 49 -8.09 0.83 4.11
CA GLY A 49 -7.09 1.16 5.12
C GLY A 49 -6.32 -0.02 5.67
N THR A 50 -6.64 -1.23 5.24
CA THR A 50 -5.93 -2.42 5.73
C THR A 50 -4.47 -2.36 5.31
N PRO A 51 -3.53 -2.43 6.26
CA PRO A 51 -2.12 -2.43 5.91
C PRO A 51 -1.73 -3.77 5.27
N LEU A 52 -1.00 -3.69 4.17
CA LEU A 52 -0.63 -4.88 3.40
C LEU A 52 0.86 -5.14 3.40
N VAL A 53 1.67 -4.11 3.15
CA VAL A 53 3.10 -4.30 2.94
C VAL A 53 3.87 -3.09 3.45
N ILE A 54 5.06 -3.32 3.93
CA ILE A 54 6.04 -2.26 4.18
C ILE A 54 7.18 -2.47 3.21
N ALA A 55 7.57 -1.41 2.53
CA ALA A 55 8.61 -1.45 1.52
C ALA A 55 9.68 -0.41 1.81
N ALA A 56 10.89 -0.68 1.32
CA ALA A 56 12.02 0.19 1.56
C ALA A 56 11.93 1.49 0.77
N ASN A 57 11.23 1.47 -0.36
CA ASN A 57 11.10 2.66 -1.18
C ASN A 57 9.78 2.61 -1.93
N ARG A 58 9.46 3.73 -2.58
CA ARG A 58 8.18 3.86 -3.27
C ARG A 58 8.03 2.86 -4.39
N LEU A 59 9.09 2.64 -5.16
CA LEU A 59 9.00 1.72 -6.29
C LEU A 59 8.70 0.30 -5.82
N ALA A 60 9.30 -0.10 -4.71
CA ALA A 60 9.03 -1.42 -4.15
C ALA A 60 7.57 -1.52 -3.70
N ALA A 61 7.03 -0.46 -3.10
CA ALA A 61 5.64 -0.45 -2.68
C ALA A 61 4.70 -0.52 -3.89
N ILE A 62 5.03 0.19 -4.95
CA ILE A 62 4.23 0.16 -6.18
C ILE A 62 4.27 -1.23 -6.80
N ALA A 63 5.44 -1.85 -6.81
CA ALA A 63 5.56 -3.20 -7.34
C ALA A 63 4.72 -4.19 -6.52
N SER A 64 4.72 -4.03 -5.20
CA SER A 64 3.90 -4.87 -4.34
C SER A 64 2.41 -4.66 -4.62
N ALA A 65 2.00 -3.42 -4.86
CA ALA A 65 0.61 -3.14 -5.18
C ALA A 65 0.19 -3.91 -6.43
N ARG A 66 1.06 -3.94 -7.43
CA ARG A 66 0.75 -4.65 -8.68
C ARG A 66 0.66 -6.15 -8.44
N GLU A 67 1.48 -6.67 -7.55
CA GLU A 67 1.40 -8.09 -7.21
C GLU A 67 0.09 -8.42 -6.53
N TYR A 68 -0.49 -7.47 -5.82
CA TYR A 68 -1.78 -7.63 -5.19
C TYR A 68 -2.93 -7.26 -6.14
N MET A 69 -2.62 -6.97 -7.40
CA MET A 69 -3.60 -6.57 -8.39
C MET A 69 -4.29 -5.27 -7.98
N LEU A 70 -3.54 -4.40 -7.33
CA LEU A 70 -4.05 -3.10 -6.91
C LEU A 70 -3.50 -2.01 -7.81
N ASP A 71 -4.27 -0.94 -7.94
CA ASP A 71 -3.86 0.22 -8.69
C ASP A 71 -3.18 1.18 -7.72
N PRO A 72 -1.87 1.39 -7.82
CA PRO A 72 -1.17 2.17 -6.79
C PRO A 72 -1.46 3.66 -6.92
N VAL A 73 -1.77 4.26 -5.78
CA VAL A 73 -1.98 5.71 -5.66
C VAL A 73 -1.05 6.21 -4.58
N SER A 74 -0.24 7.20 -4.90
CA SER A 74 0.65 7.80 -3.93
C SER A 74 -0.10 8.82 -3.11
N VAL A 75 0.07 8.74 -1.80
CA VAL A 75 -0.53 9.69 -0.87
C VAL A 75 0.60 10.28 -0.05
N HIS A 76 0.60 11.58 0.06
CA HIS A 76 1.65 12.29 0.80
C HIS A 76 1.14 12.81 2.12
#